data_00bf771bae384611069b334f73b2336a
#
_entry.id   00bf771bae384611069b334f73b2336a
#
_cell.length_a   1.000
_cell.length_b   1.000
_cell.length_c   1.000
_cell.angle_alpha   90.00
_cell.angle_beta   90.00
_cell.angle_gamma   90.00
#
_symmetry.space_group_name_H-M   'P 1'
#
loop_
_entity.id
_entity.type
_entity.pdbx_description
1 polymer ?
#
loop_
_entity_poly.entity_id
_entity_poly.type
_entity_poly.pdbx_seq_one_letter_code
_entity_poly.pdbx_strand_id
1 'polypeptide(L)'
;MNSFKKHALKLSREYTQANFAWVLSFVVSLVFLINSFNYKEGAIKSLVFSIFIVYAVFTIYQLFLTWKIKKDLLKFGAIQSITRKLGYIQLLSILSANVFTASFAFNLIKKKKTPEYTFAVYMLFTQIFVIAVSAFNLFKPYVTDTFVPAMGILLGILLFQIVTLVLVAKYVQDESAPSWFLIIAVLLIISSLTGNLFNLLLGISLVIKARSYDRSRIMKWNTMWNKITRNSTAILGMFFIILMLSLSVCSKYTFDYDMAVENDYGSLLQKPSLEHPFGTDDFGRDLFSRIIFGARISLLVGFASTIIPLIIGGFLGAIAGYYTKRADNIIMRLLDILYAIPGILLAIAIIAAFGANTMNLILALSVGAIPSYARTMRANVLMVSNYEYVDSARALGSSDLSIIFKQIVPNSLAPMIVKATLTIGGAVIATSSLSFLGLGVEPHIPEWGNILKIGSTYLESHSYLAIIPGLAIIGLVLSFNFLGDGLRDAFDPRMD
;
A
#
# COMPACT_ATOMS: atom_id res chain seq x y z
N MET A 1 35.72 -17.08 2.62
CA MET A 1 34.73 -16.78 3.68
C MET A 1 33.85 -18.02 3.83
N ASN A 2 33.88 -18.72 4.99
CA ASN A 2 33.22 -20.00 5.20
C ASN A 2 31.68 -19.89 4.87
N SER A 3 31.14 -20.92 4.23
CA SER A 3 29.69 -21.00 3.85
C SER A 3 28.78 -20.72 5.04
N PHE A 4 29.14 -21.15 6.23
CA PHE A 4 28.42 -20.92 7.48
C PHE A 4 28.31 -19.42 7.85
N LYS A 5 29.40 -18.64 7.69
CA LYS A 5 29.39 -17.19 7.95
C LYS A 5 28.53 -16.42 6.93
N LYS A 6 28.49 -16.90 5.69
CA LYS A 6 27.66 -16.32 4.63
C LYS A 6 26.15 -16.61 4.86
N HIS A 7 25.86 -17.77 5.42
CA HIS A 7 24.49 -18.16 5.78
C HIS A 7 23.99 -17.38 7.01
N ALA A 8 24.82 -17.21 8.03
CA ALA A 8 24.51 -16.40 9.21
C ALA A 8 24.24 -14.92 8.88
N LEU A 9 24.94 -14.34 7.90
CA LEU A 9 24.66 -12.98 7.42
C LEU A 9 23.29 -12.87 6.72
N LYS A 10 22.93 -13.85 5.89
CA LYS A 10 21.60 -13.88 5.21
C LYS A 10 20.46 -14.04 6.20
N LEU A 11 20.66 -14.72 7.32
CA LEU A 11 19.69 -14.88 8.41
C LEU A 11 19.57 -13.63 9.30
N SER A 12 20.54 -12.70 9.24
CA SER A 12 20.46 -11.46 10.03
C SER A 12 19.48 -10.47 9.40
N ARG A 13 18.37 -10.22 10.09
CA ARG A 13 17.34 -9.26 9.69
C ARG A 13 17.92 -7.86 9.47
N GLU A 14 18.77 -7.39 10.36
CA GLU A 14 19.36 -6.06 10.30
C GLU A 14 20.25 -5.89 9.08
N TYR A 15 21.04 -6.91 8.72
CA TYR A 15 21.88 -6.86 7.53
C TYR A 15 21.05 -6.89 6.24
N THR A 16 20.03 -7.74 6.18
CA THR A 16 19.14 -7.83 5.02
C THR A 16 18.38 -6.52 4.80
N GLN A 17 17.84 -5.92 5.87
CA GLN A 17 17.17 -4.62 5.79
C GLN A 17 18.14 -3.47 5.42
N ALA A 18 19.36 -3.48 5.95
CA ALA A 18 20.39 -2.50 5.60
C ALA A 18 20.73 -2.55 4.11
N ASN A 19 20.93 -3.77 3.59
CA ASN A 19 21.25 -3.98 2.19
C ASN A 19 20.09 -3.59 1.26
N PHE A 20 18.87 -3.95 1.63
CA PHE A 20 17.66 -3.56 0.91
C PHE A 20 17.52 -2.03 0.83
N ALA A 21 17.66 -1.33 1.96
CA ALA A 21 17.60 0.11 2.02
C ALA A 21 18.67 0.79 1.17
N TRP A 22 19.91 0.24 1.20
CA TRP A 22 21.00 0.75 0.37
C TRP A 22 20.72 0.58 -1.11
N VAL A 23 20.29 -0.63 -1.56
CA VAL A 23 20.06 -0.92 -2.98
C VAL A 23 18.95 -0.03 -3.54
N LEU A 24 17.82 0.09 -2.84
CA LEU A 24 16.72 0.95 -3.31
C LEU A 24 17.10 2.42 -3.32
N SER A 25 17.77 2.90 -2.28
CA SER A 25 18.26 4.28 -2.23
C SER A 25 19.27 4.56 -3.36
N PHE A 26 20.13 3.61 -3.71
CA PHE A 26 21.05 3.72 -4.82
C PHE A 26 20.34 3.81 -6.17
N VAL A 27 19.33 2.96 -6.42
CA VAL A 27 18.52 3.01 -7.65
C VAL A 27 17.84 4.36 -7.80
N VAL A 28 17.20 4.87 -6.74
CA VAL A 28 16.55 6.19 -6.77
C VAL A 28 17.58 7.32 -6.99
N SER A 29 18.76 7.21 -6.36
CA SER A 29 19.86 8.16 -6.58
C SER A 29 20.31 8.19 -8.05
N LEU A 30 20.42 7.03 -8.70
CA LEU A 30 20.72 6.96 -10.14
C LEU A 30 19.65 7.61 -11.01
N VAL A 31 18.37 7.42 -10.66
CA VAL A 31 17.25 8.08 -11.36
C VAL A 31 17.38 9.61 -11.26
N PHE A 32 17.67 10.16 -10.09
CA PHE A 32 17.90 11.60 -9.94
C PHE A 32 19.12 12.08 -10.75
N LEU A 33 20.21 11.32 -10.76
CA LEU A 33 21.40 11.65 -11.54
C LEU A 33 21.08 11.72 -13.04
N ILE A 34 20.42 10.70 -13.59
CA ILE A 34 20.06 10.65 -15.03
C ILE A 34 19.14 11.80 -15.40
N ASN A 35 18.14 12.10 -14.56
CA ASN A 35 17.19 13.19 -14.80
C ASN A 35 17.78 14.60 -14.57
N SER A 36 18.95 14.70 -13.92
CA SER A 36 19.65 15.97 -13.73
C SER A 36 20.31 16.50 -15.01
N PHE A 37 20.52 15.63 -16.01
CA PHE A 37 21.09 16.04 -17.30
C PHE A 37 19.98 16.39 -18.30
N ASN A 38 20.09 17.54 -18.93
CA ASN A 38 19.29 17.92 -20.09
C ASN A 38 20.09 17.57 -21.36
N TYR A 39 19.82 16.40 -21.92
CA TYR A 39 20.55 15.87 -23.09
C TYR A 39 20.38 16.72 -24.37
N LYS A 40 19.31 17.53 -24.47
CA LYS A 40 19.05 18.38 -25.64
C LYS A 40 19.88 19.69 -25.61
N GLU A 41 20.09 20.22 -24.42
CA GLU A 41 20.77 21.50 -24.21
C GLU A 41 22.19 21.34 -23.68
N GLY A 42 22.63 20.10 -23.38
CA GLY A 42 23.94 19.83 -22.78
C GLY A 42 24.14 20.42 -21.38
N ALA A 43 23.07 20.81 -20.69
CA ALA A 43 23.10 21.55 -19.44
C ALA A 43 22.66 20.69 -18.26
N ILE A 44 23.12 21.05 -17.05
CA ILE A 44 22.71 20.38 -15.79
C ILE A 44 21.55 21.18 -15.19
N LYS A 45 20.46 20.49 -14.86
CA LYS A 45 19.34 21.03 -14.08
C LYS A 45 19.75 21.18 -12.63
N SER A 46 20.14 22.37 -12.21
CA SER A 46 20.76 22.63 -10.90
C SER A 46 19.92 22.11 -9.70
N LEU A 47 18.60 22.27 -9.73
CA LEU A 47 17.71 21.81 -8.67
C LEU A 47 17.72 20.28 -8.54
N VAL A 48 17.55 19.54 -9.64
CA VAL A 48 17.51 18.07 -9.64
C VAL A 48 18.88 17.50 -9.25
N PHE A 49 19.95 18.16 -9.69
CA PHE A 49 21.31 17.77 -9.33
C PHE A 49 21.61 18.02 -7.83
N SER A 50 21.09 19.10 -7.25
CA SER A 50 21.20 19.34 -5.80
C SER A 50 20.46 18.29 -4.99
N ILE A 51 19.25 17.89 -5.42
CA ILE A 51 18.49 16.80 -4.80
C ILE A 51 19.29 15.49 -4.91
N PHE A 52 19.87 15.18 -6.08
CA PHE A 52 20.74 14.03 -6.27
C PHE A 52 21.90 14.03 -5.26
N ILE A 53 22.62 15.15 -5.09
CA ILE A 53 23.76 15.23 -4.16
C ILE A 53 23.33 14.89 -2.74
N VAL A 54 22.26 15.51 -2.24
CA VAL A 54 21.74 15.26 -0.88
C VAL A 54 21.34 13.79 -0.71
N TYR A 55 20.63 13.25 -1.70
CA TYR A 55 20.19 11.86 -1.67
C TYR A 55 21.37 10.88 -1.73
N ALA A 56 22.37 11.16 -2.55
CA ALA A 56 23.59 10.35 -2.69
C ALA A 56 24.42 10.32 -1.40
N VAL A 57 24.53 11.41 -0.66
CA VAL A 57 25.23 11.48 0.63
C VAL A 57 24.61 10.46 1.60
N PHE A 58 23.28 10.45 1.76
CA PHE A 58 22.63 9.47 2.65
C PHE A 58 22.71 8.04 2.13
N THR A 59 22.73 7.86 0.80
CA THR A 59 22.94 6.53 0.19
C THR A 59 24.35 5.99 0.46
N ILE A 60 25.38 6.82 0.33
CA ILE A 60 26.78 6.44 0.66
C ILE A 60 26.91 6.14 2.14
N TYR A 61 26.30 6.97 3.00
CA TYR A 61 26.31 6.73 4.44
C TYR A 61 25.57 5.42 4.79
N GLN A 62 24.48 5.08 4.08
CA GLN A 62 23.80 3.79 4.25
C GLN A 62 24.70 2.62 3.84
N LEU A 63 25.48 2.74 2.78
CA LEU A 63 26.46 1.73 2.37
C LEU A 63 27.51 1.51 3.48
N PHE A 64 28.01 2.61 4.06
CA PHE A 64 28.95 2.55 5.19
C PHE A 64 28.31 1.83 6.40
N LEU A 65 27.07 2.15 6.76
CA LEU A 65 26.35 1.45 7.84
C LEU A 65 26.17 -0.03 7.53
N THR A 66 25.82 -0.39 6.31
CA THR A 66 25.67 -1.77 5.87
C THR A 66 26.99 -2.56 6.00
N TRP A 67 28.10 -1.94 5.58
CA TRP A 67 29.44 -2.50 5.76
C TRP A 67 29.79 -2.68 7.24
N LYS A 68 29.51 -1.69 8.07
CA LYS A 68 29.80 -1.73 9.51
C LYS A 68 28.98 -2.81 10.23
N ILE A 69 27.69 -2.93 9.92
CA ILE A 69 26.82 -4.00 10.44
C ILE A 69 27.37 -5.37 10.05
N LYS A 70 27.78 -5.55 8.77
CA LYS A 70 28.42 -6.78 8.30
C LYS A 70 29.66 -7.11 9.12
N LYS A 71 30.52 -6.11 9.37
CA LYS A 71 31.74 -6.28 10.16
C LYS A 71 31.43 -6.67 11.61
N ASP A 72 30.46 -6.00 12.24
CA ASP A 72 30.05 -6.29 13.61
C ASP A 72 29.52 -7.71 13.76
N LEU A 73 28.61 -8.13 12.86
CA LEU A 73 28.03 -9.47 12.85
C LEU A 73 29.09 -10.57 12.64
N LEU A 74 30.06 -10.33 11.75
CA LEU A 74 31.13 -11.30 11.49
C LEU A 74 32.13 -11.40 12.62
N LYS A 75 32.41 -10.29 13.34
CA LYS A 75 33.44 -10.24 14.39
C LYS A 75 32.88 -10.54 15.77
N PHE A 76 31.68 -10.04 16.10
CA PHE A 76 31.12 -10.09 17.43
C PHE A 76 29.81 -10.90 17.52
N GLY A 77 29.27 -11.37 16.41
CA GLY A 77 27.97 -12.07 16.37
C GLY A 77 26.74 -11.17 16.64
N ALA A 78 26.96 -9.88 16.98
CA ALA A 78 25.90 -8.92 17.29
C ALA A 78 26.30 -7.50 16.89
N ILE A 79 25.30 -6.64 16.60
CA ILE A 79 25.53 -5.23 16.28
C ILE A 79 25.93 -4.46 17.55
N GLN A 80 27.05 -3.76 17.47
CA GLN A 80 27.61 -2.97 18.56
C GLN A 80 26.75 -1.72 18.86
N SER A 81 26.76 -1.26 20.12
CA SER A 81 26.03 -0.07 20.56
C SER A 81 26.42 1.19 19.77
N ILE A 82 27.69 1.35 19.43
CA ILE A 82 28.20 2.45 18.62
C ILE A 82 27.53 2.45 17.23
N THR A 83 27.45 1.28 16.59
CA THR A 83 26.80 1.14 15.26
C THR A 83 25.31 1.49 15.33
N ARG A 84 24.62 1.14 16.41
CA ARG A 84 23.23 1.56 16.63
C ARG A 84 23.07 3.07 16.80
N LYS A 85 24.01 3.73 17.51
CA LYS A 85 24.01 5.19 17.68
C LYS A 85 24.21 5.92 16.35
N LEU A 86 24.98 5.38 15.41
CA LEU A 86 25.14 5.94 14.07
C LEU A 86 23.80 6.01 13.30
N GLY A 87 22.80 5.21 13.67
CA GLY A 87 21.46 5.31 13.14
C GLY A 87 20.79 6.67 13.37
N TYR A 88 21.13 7.41 14.45
CA TYR A 88 20.59 8.75 14.68
C TYR A 88 21.00 9.75 13.60
N ILE A 89 22.24 9.66 13.08
CA ILE A 89 22.68 10.48 11.96
C ILE A 89 21.89 10.16 10.71
N GLN A 90 21.62 8.85 10.45
CA GLN A 90 20.86 8.42 9.30
C GLN A 90 19.38 8.85 9.34
N LEU A 91 18.81 9.18 10.52
CA LEU A 91 17.46 9.75 10.62
C LEU A 91 17.32 11.06 9.87
N LEU A 92 18.41 11.83 9.72
CA LEU A 92 18.39 13.08 8.94
C LEU A 92 18.01 12.85 7.48
N SER A 93 18.10 11.61 6.98
CA SER A 93 17.62 11.25 5.63
C SER A 93 16.11 11.45 5.42
N ILE A 94 15.34 11.65 6.50
CA ILE A 94 13.94 12.10 6.41
C ILE A 94 13.82 13.42 5.66
N LEU A 95 14.76 14.35 5.88
CA LEU A 95 14.79 15.66 5.23
C LEU A 95 14.98 15.56 3.70
N SER A 96 15.59 14.50 3.22
CA SER A 96 15.72 14.20 1.77
C SER A 96 14.58 13.33 1.23
N ALA A 97 13.53 13.08 2.00
CA ALA A 97 12.45 12.15 1.67
C ALA A 97 12.92 10.71 1.38
N ASN A 98 14.11 10.33 1.86
CA ASN A 98 14.65 8.98 1.68
C ASN A 98 14.06 8.01 2.71
N VAL A 99 12.83 7.52 2.43
CA VAL A 99 12.09 6.60 3.31
C VAL A 99 12.86 5.32 3.59
N PHE A 100 13.62 4.81 2.62
CA PHE A 100 14.32 3.53 2.74
C PHE A 100 15.38 3.59 3.83
N THR A 101 16.25 4.59 3.77
CA THR A 101 17.33 4.77 4.75
C THR A 101 16.82 5.28 6.09
N ALA A 102 15.79 6.13 6.10
CA ALA A 102 15.15 6.62 7.32
C ALA A 102 14.42 5.49 8.09
N SER A 103 13.63 4.66 7.39
CA SER A 103 12.98 3.49 8.00
C SER A 103 14.00 2.52 8.57
N PHE A 104 15.09 2.26 7.83
CA PHE A 104 16.19 1.44 8.32
C PHE A 104 16.81 2.06 9.59
N ALA A 105 17.03 3.37 9.64
CA ALA A 105 17.60 4.07 10.80
C ALA A 105 16.76 3.87 12.07
N PHE A 106 15.46 4.07 12.00
CA PHE A 106 14.54 3.77 13.12
C PHE A 106 14.67 2.31 13.58
N ASN A 107 14.74 1.39 12.62
CA ASN A 107 14.92 -0.02 12.90
C ASN A 107 16.28 -0.36 13.52
N LEU A 108 17.36 0.34 13.16
CA LEU A 108 18.70 0.11 13.71
C LEU A 108 18.83 0.60 15.15
N ILE A 109 18.25 1.75 15.47
CA ILE A 109 18.33 2.37 16.79
C ILE A 109 17.69 1.48 17.87
N LYS A 110 16.54 0.87 17.58
CA LYS A 110 15.82 0.04 18.55
C LYS A 110 16.26 -1.42 18.54
N LYS A 111 16.70 -1.95 19.69
CA LYS A 111 17.20 -3.32 19.83
C LYS A 111 16.08 -4.36 19.73
N LYS A 112 14.98 -4.17 20.47
CA LYS A 112 13.78 -5.02 20.41
C LYS A 112 12.69 -4.30 19.62
N LYS A 113 12.19 -4.90 18.57
CA LYS A 113 11.21 -4.32 17.65
C LYS A 113 9.90 -5.06 17.79
N THR A 114 8.86 -4.31 18.16
CA THR A 114 7.47 -4.80 18.15
C THR A 114 6.79 -4.37 16.84
N PRO A 115 5.72 -5.05 16.39
CA PRO A 115 4.93 -4.58 15.26
C PRO A 115 4.41 -3.16 15.45
N GLU A 116 3.99 -2.81 16.70
CA GLU A 116 3.48 -1.48 17.06
C GLU A 116 4.52 -0.38 16.84
N TYR A 117 5.78 -0.65 17.15
CA TYR A 117 6.86 0.31 16.86
C TYR A 117 7.01 0.53 15.36
N THR A 118 6.92 -0.54 14.56
CA THR A 118 6.98 -0.43 13.10
C THR A 118 5.79 0.36 12.56
N PHE A 119 4.57 0.09 13.05
CA PHE A 119 3.38 0.87 12.67
C PHE A 119 3.52 2.34 13.04
N ALA A 120 4.03 2.66 14.24
CA ALA A 120 4.24 4.04 14.67
C ALA A 120 5.25 4.79 13.78
N VAL A 121 6.31 4.10 13.31
CA VAL A 121 7.29 4.68 12.38
C VAL A 121 6.64 4.97 11.03
N TYR A 122 5.92 4.01 10.44
CA TYR A 122 5.31 4.19 9.12
C TYR A 122 4.08 5.13 9.16
N MET A 123 3.36 5.17 10.27
CA MET A 123 2.34 6.17 10.57
C MET A 123 2.92 7.60 10.46
N LEU A 124 4.07 7.82 11.10
CA LEU A 124 4.76 9.11 11.06
C LEU A 124 5.25 9.45 9.64
N PHE A 125 5.83 8.50 8.91
CA PHE A 125 6.23 8.71 7.53
C PHE A 125 5.05 9.09 6.64
N THR A 126 3.96 8.35 6.71
CA THR A 126 2.75 8.65 5.94
C THR A 126 2.30 10.09 6.20
N GLN A 127 2.25 10.51 7.46
CA GLN A 127 1.82 11.85 7.83
C GLN A 127 2.76 12.93 7.29
N ILE A 128 4.08 12.75 7.42
CA ILE A 128 5.09 13.68 6.89
C ILE A 128 4.96 13.82 5.37
N PHE A 129 4.78 12.69 4.65
CA PHE A 129 4.64 12.73 3.19
C PHE A 129 3.34 13.39 2.75
N VAL A 130 2.22 13.12 3.43
CA VAL A 130 0.94 13.80 3.15
C VAL A 130 1.07 15.30 3.31
N ILE A 131 1.69 15.75 4.40
CA ILE A 131 1.94 17.19 4.64
C ILE A 131 2.88 17.76 3.57
N ALA A 132 3.99 17.09 3.27
CA ALA A 132 4.97 17.55 2.29
C ALA A 132 4.37 17.67 0.89
N VAL A 133 3.61 16.65 0.45
CA VAL A 133 2.94 16.64 -0.85
C VAL A 133 1.85 17.73 -0.91
N SER A 134 1.06 17.89 0.14
CA SER A 134 0.04 18.94 0.21
C SER A 134 0.66 20.34 0.23
N ALA A 135 1.84 20.51 0.84
CA ALA A 135 2.53 21.80 0.91
C ALA A 135 3.00 22.33 -0.46
N PHE A 136 3.13 21.48 -1.49
CA PHE A 136 3.40 21.96 -2.85
C PHE A 136 2.31 22.92 -3.38
N ASN A 137 1.09 22.83 -2.87
CA ASN A 137 0.02 23.76 -3.26
C ASN A 137 0.27 25.21 -2.82
N LEU A 138 1.21 25.46 -1.88
CA LEU A 138 1.62 26.82 -1.51
C LEU A 138 2.35 27.56 -2.63
N PHE A 139 2.87 26.87 -3.64
CA PHE A 139 3.51 27.47 -4.80
C PHE A 139 2.52 27.80 -5.94
N LYS A 140 1.25 27.41 -5.81
CA LYS A 140 0.18 27.70 -6.76
C LYS A 140 -0.36 29.13 -6.57
N PRO A 141 -1.00 29.72 -7.58
CA PRO A 141 -1.54 31.08 -7.52
C PRO A 141 -2.57 31.25 -6.41
N TYR A 142 -3.31 30.21 -6.08
CA TYR A 142 -4.29 30.19 -4.99
C TYR A 142 -4.40 28.79 -4.37
N VAL A 143 -4.89 28.75 -3.15
CA VAL A 143 -5.21 27.53 -2.40
C VAL A 143 -6.68 27.57 -1.99
N THR A 144 -7.28 26.41 -1.78
CA THR A 144 -8.66 26.31 -1.32
C THR A 144 -8.83 26.91 0.08
N ASP A 145 -10.00 27.44 0.41
CA ASP A 145 -10.30 28.01 1.75
C ASP A 145 -10.09 26.98 2.87
N THR A 146 -10.24 25.69 2.55
CA THR A 146 -10.04 24.60 3.50
C THR A 146 -8.57 24.22 3.70
N PHE A 147 -7.64 24.74 2.90
CA PHE A 147 -6.23 24.35 2.93
C PHE A 147 -5.56 24.64 4.28
N VAL A 148 -5.65 25.89 4.75
CA VAL A 148 -4.98 26.31 6.00
C VAL A 148 -5.50 25.55 7.22
N PRO A 149 -6.83 25.44 7.46
CA PRO A 149 -7.33 24.63 8.57
C PRO A 149 -6.98 23.15 8.44
N ALA A 150 -7.03 22.58 7.22
CA ALA A 150 -6.65 21.18 7.01
C ALA A 150 -5.17 20.93 7.33
N MET A 151 -4.26 21.79 6.86
CA MET A 151 -2.84 21.70 7.18
C MET A 151 -2.58 21.86 8.68
N GLY A 152 -3.31 22.74 9.37
CA GLY A 152 -3.25 22.91 10.82
C GLY A 152 -3.63 21.62 11.56
N ILE A 153 -4.70 20.95 11.14
CA ILE A 153 -5.13 19.64 11.69
C ILE A 153 -4.06 18.57 11.42
N LEU A 154 -3.54 18.48 10.19
CA LEU A 154 -2.50 17.50 9.84
C LEU A 154 -1.22 17.72 10.65
N LEU A 155 -0.80 18.95 10.90
CA LEU A 155 0.33 19.27 11.77
C LEU A 155 0.06 18.91 13.24
N GLY A 156 -1.15 19.15 13.75
CA GLY A 156 -1.55 18.73 15.09
C GLY A 156 -1.51 17.19 15.24
N ILE A 157 -2.00 16.46 14.24
CA ILE A 157 -1.91 15.00 14.20
C ILE A 157 -0.44 14.56 14.15
N LEU A 158 0.42 15.21 13.39
CA LEU A 158 1.85 14.91 13.32
C LEU A 158 2.52 15.01 14.70
N LEU A 159 2.26 16.09 15.43
CA LEU A 159 2.80 16.29 16.78
C LEU A 159 2.31 15.17 17.74
N PHE A 160 1.02 14.83 17.69
CA PHE A 160 0.46 13.72 18.46
C PHE A 160 1.13 12.38 18.08
N GLN A 161 1.40 12.12 16.81
CA GLN A 161 2.06 10.90 16.33
C GLN A 161 3.52 10.82 16.77
N ILE A 162 4.26 11.94 16.81
CA ILE A 162 5.64 11.99 17.35
C ILE A 162 5.64 11.57 18.83
N VAL A 163 4.75 12.15 19.64
CA VAL A 163 4.61 11.78 21.06
C VAL A 163 4.24 10.30 21.17
N THR A 164 3.28 9.83 20.38
CA THR A 164 2.87 8.42 20.38
C THR A 164 4.03 7.47 20.03
N LEU A 165 4.85 7.80 19.03
CA LEU A 165 6.03 7.00 18.67
C LEU A 165 7.01 6.87 19.85
N VAL A 166 7.29 7.96 20.55
CA VAL A 166 8.17 7.95 21.74
C VAL A 166 7.59 7.10 22.87
N LEU A 167 6.28 7.24 23.13
CA LEU A 167 5.60 6.46 24.17
C LEU A 167 5.55 4.96 23.82
N VAL A 168 5.22 4.61 22.58
CA VAL A 168 5.25 3.22 22.09
C VAL A 168 6.66 2.64 22.18
N ALA A 169 7.67 3.41 21.79
CA ALA A 169 9.05 2.99 21.88
C ALA A 169 9.49 2.69 23.33
N LYS A 170 8.97 3.42 24.31
CA LYS A 170 9.37 3.31 25.72
C LYS A 170 8.56 2.27 26.49
N TYR A 171 7.25 2.22 26.30
CA TYR A 171 6.35 1.49 27.20
C TYR A 171 5.69 0.25 26.59
N VAL A 172 5.61 0.10 25.27
CA VAL A 172 4.97 -1.07 24.64
C VAL A 172 5.96 -2.21 24.53
N GLN A 173 5.59 -3.37 25.10
CA GLN A 173 6.33 -4.63 25.04
C GLN A 173 5.63 -5.63 24.11
N ASP A 174 6.24 -6.81 23.91
CA ASP A 174 5.68 -7.82 23.01
C ASP A 174 4.30 -8.31 23.44
N GLU A 175 4.07 -8.49 24.76
CA GLU A 175 2.84 -9.09 25.29
C GLU A 175 1.93 -8.10 26.01
N SER A 176 2.37 -6.88 26.28
CA SER A 176 1.61 -5.95 27.12
C SER A 176 1.77 -4.49 26.72
N ALA A 177 0.73 -3.71 26.98
CA ALA A 177 0.75 -2.27 26.98
C ALA A 177 0.03 -1.76 28.24
N PRO A 178 0.47 -0.64 28.86
CA PRO A 178 -0.23 -0.05 29.99
C PRO A 178 -1.67 0.34 29.64
N SER A 179 -2.61 0.22 30.59
CA SER A 179 -4.04 0.47 30.35
C SER A 179 -4.36 1.90 29.86
N TRP A 180 -3.55 2.89 30.27
CA TRP A 180 -3.75 4.28 29.81
C TRP A 180 -3.50 4.47 28.28
N PHE A 181 -2.84 3.51 27.61
CA PHE A 181 -2.75 3.51 26.14
C PHE A 181 -4.10 3.36 25.44
N LEU A 182 -5.17 2.97 26.13
CA LEU A 182 -6.53 2.96 25.56
C LEU A 182 -6.95 4.35 25.07
N ILE A 183 -6.61 5.42 25.79
CA ILE A 183 -6.92 6.79 25.36
C ILE A 183 -6.17 7.10 24.04
N ILE A 184 -4.87 6.79 24.00
CA ILE A 184 -4.06 6.97 22.78
C ILE A 184 -4.63 6.15 21.62
N ALA A 185 -5.03 4.91 21.89
CA ALA A 185 -5.60 4.03 20.87
C ALA A 185 -6.90 4.59 20.27
N VAL A 186 -7.79 5.15 21.08
CA VAL A 186 -9.02 5.81 20.59
C VAL A 186 -8.68 7.02 19.72
N LEU A 187 -7.76 7.88 20.16
CA LEU A 187 -7.33 9.04 19.39
C LEU A 187 -6.67 8.64 18.06
N LEU A 188 -5.89 7.55 18.05
CA LEU A 188 -5.31 6.99 16.82
C LEU A 188 -6.39 6.48 15.87
N ILE A 189 -7.40 5.77 16.38
CA ILE A 189 -8.53 5.29 15.57
C ILE A 189 -9.28 6.46 14.96
N ILE A 190 -9.53 7.53 15.71
CA ILE A 190 -10.16 8.75 15.18
C ILE A 190 -9.27 9.40 14.11
N SER A 191 -7.97 9.54 14.38
CA SER A 191 -7.04 10.15 13.41
C SER A 191 -6.85 9.32 12.13
N SER A 192 -7.25 8.04 12.11
CA SER A 192 -7.25 7.22 10.91
C SER A 192 -8.25 7.68 9.83
N LEU A 193 -9.21 8.56 10.18
CA LEU A 193 -10.11 9.22 9.23
C LEU A 193 -9.36 10.06 8.17
N THR A 194 -8.11 10.44 8.42
CA THR A 194 -7.21 11.02 7.40
C THR A 194 -6.74 10.02 6.34
N GLY A 195 -7.22 8.78 6.37
CA GLY A 195 -6.78 7.70 5.47
C GLY A 195 -5.49 6.99 5.92
N ASN A 196 -4.84 7.46 6.99
CA ASN A 196 -3.64 6.83 7.52
C ASN A 196 -3.98 5.55 8.30
N LEU A 197 -4.10 4.43 7.58
CA LEU A 197 -4.47 3.14 8.18
C LEU A 197 -3.43 2.60 9.17
N PHE A 198 -2.19 3.11 9.17
CA PHE A 198 -1.25 2.75 10.23
C PHE A 198 -1.72 3.24 11.61
N ASN A 199 -2.44 4.37 11.68
CA ASN A 199 -3.09 4.82 12.91
C ASN A 199 -4.11 3.80 13.41
N LEU A 200 -4.94 3.27 12.49
CA LEU A 200 -5.94 2.26 12.80
C LEU A 200 -5.29 0.96 13.29
N LEU A 201 -4.28 0.46 12.58
CA LEU A 201 -3.57 -0.77 12.93
C LEU A 201 -2.89 -0.66 14.30
N LEU A 202 -2.22 0.47 14.55
CA LEU A 202 -1.59 0.75 15.84
C LEU A 202 -2.64 0.86 16.94
N GLY A 203 -3.73 1.59 16.71
CA GLY A 203 -4.82 1.75 17.66
C GLY A 203 -5.44 0.41 18.06
N ILE A 204 -5.80 -0.43 17.07
CA ILE A 204 -6.35 -1.78 17.32
C ILE A 204 -5.35 -2.64 18.09
N SER A 205 -4.07 -2.63 17.72
CA SER A 205 -3.03 -3.40 18.39
C SER A 205 -2.86 -2.99 19.86
N LEU A 206 -2.89 -1.68 20.14
CA LEU A 206 -2.83 -1.16 21.51
C LEU A 206 -4.07 -1.53 22.32
N VAL A 207 -5.28 -1.52 21.73
CA VAL A 207 -6.51 -1.98 22.42
C VAL A 207 -6.39 -3.46 22.79
N ILE A 208 -5.94 -4.30 21.85
CA ILE A 208 -5.76 -5.74 22.10
C ILE A 208 -4.77 -5.97 23.26
N LYS A 209 -3.62 -5.29 23.27
CA LYS A 209 -2.59 -5.45 24.30
C LYS A 209 -2.95 -4.84 25.65
N ALA A 210 -3.71 -3.74 25.68
CA ALA A 210 -4.10 -3.08 26.92
C ALA A 210 -5.32 -3.68 27.59
N ARG A 211 -6.25 -4.32 26.83
CA ARG A 211 -7.54 -4.81 27.34
C ARG A 211 -7.65 -6.33 27.39
N SER A 212 -6.85 -7.07 26.61
CA SER A 212 -7.03 -8.52 26.51
C SER A 212 -6.34 -9.27 27.65
N TYR A 213 -7.10 -10.07 28.41
CA TYR A 213 -6.58 -11.06 29.34
C TYR A 213 -6.18 -12.36 28.63
N ASP A 214 -6.58 -12.54 27.36
CA ASP A 214 -6.30 -13.75 26.57
C ASP A 214 -4.94 -13.62 25.86
N ARG A 215 -3.92 -14.23 26.45
CA ARG A 215 -2.55 -14.29 25.90
C ARG A 215 -2.50 -14.98 24.53
N SER A 216 -3.36 -15.96 24.27
CA SER A 216 -3.41 -16.67 22.99
C SER A 216 -3.77 -15.71 21.83
N ARG A 217 -4.75 -14.83 22.06
CA ARG A 217 -5.17 -13.82 21.09
C ARG A 217 -4.08 -12.79 20.81
N ILE A 218 -3.41 -12.32 21.85
CA ILE A 218 -2.27 -11.38 21.71
C ILE A 218 -1.15 -12.03 20.94
N MET A 219 -0.83 -13.30 21.23
CA MET A 219 0.25 -14.02 20.58
C MET A 219 -0.03 -14.27 19.08
N LYS A 220 -1.24 -14.70 18.73
CA LYS A 220 -1.65 -14.87 17.32
C LYS A 220 -1.56 -13.57 16.52
N TRP A 221 -2.04 -12.46 17.10
CA TRP A 221 -1.95 -11.12 16.51
C TRP A 221 -0.50 -10.70 16.28
N ASN A 222 0.33 -10.83 17.31
CA ASN A 222 1.74 -10.48 17.23
C ASN A 222 2.52 -11.34 16.24
N THR A 223 2.27 -12.65 16.18
CA THR A 223 2.95 -13.56 15.23
C THR A 223 2.63 -13.17 13.79
N MET A 224 1.36 -12.95 13.46
CA MET A 224 0.95 -12.52 12.14
C MET A 224 1.62 -11.20 11.72
N TRP A 225 1.52 -10.16 12.56
CA TRP A 225 2.09 -8.86 12.23
C TRP A 225 3.62 -8.84 12.28
N ASN A 226 4.25 -9.66 13.13
CA ASN A 226 5.71 -9.83 13.10
C ASN A 226 6.18 -10.41 11.77
N LYS A 227 5.49 -11.39 11.19
CA LYS A 227 5.83 -11.94 9.87
C LYS A 227 5.74 -10.86 8.79
N ILE A 228 4.64 -10.09 8.73
CA ILE A 228 4.45 -9.00 7.75
C ILE A 228 5.49 -7.89 7.94
N THR A 229 5.69 -7.39 9.15
CA THR A 229 6.63 -6.28 9.41
C THR A 229 8.10 -6.68 9.28
N ARG A 230 8.41 -7.97 9.29
CA ARG A 230 9.75 -8.49 8.99
C ARG A 230 10.04 -8.49 7.49
N ASN A 231 9.03 -8.64 6.65
CA ASN A 231 9.17 -8.59 5.20
C ASN A 231 9.28 -7.14 4.74
N SER A 232 10.48 -6.73 4.26
CA SER A 232 10.74 -5.34 3.88
C SER A 232 9.95 -4.90 2.64
N THR A 233 9.66 -5.81 1.72
CA THR A 233 8.85 -5.50 0.53
C THR A 233 7.38 -5.35 0.90
N ALA A 234 6.85 -6.23 1.75
CA ALA A 234 5.47 -6.16 2.21
C ALA A 234 5.15 -4.85 2.96
N ILE A 235 6.04 -4.44 3.89
CA ILE A 235 5.84 -3.19 4.65
C ILE A 235 5.99 -1.96 3.75
N LEU A 236 6.87 -2.00 2.74
CA LEU A 236 7.01 -0.94 1.75
C LEU A 236 5.76 -0.83 0.86
N GLY A 237 5.25 -1.97 0.38
CA GLY A 237 3.99 -2.01 -0.38
C GLY A 237 2.82 -1.48 0.44
N MET A 238 2.69 -1.91 1.70
CA MET A 238 1.67 -1.41 2.63
C MET A 238 1.81 0.10 2.84
N PHE A 239 3.03 0.61 3.00
CA PHE A 239 3.29 2.05 3.14
C PHE A 239 2.80 2.83 1.91
N PHE A 240 3.15 2.39 0.69
CA PHE A 240 2.74 3.09 -0.52
C PHE A 240 1.22 3.09 -0.73
N ILE A 241 0.55 1.96 -0.48
CA ILE A 241 -0.93 1.86 -0.54
C ILE A 241 -1.57 2.83 0.46
N ILE A 242 -1.12 2.83 1.71
CA ILE A 242 -1.66 3.70 2.76
C ILE A 242 -1.35 5.17 2.48
N LEU A 243 -0.17 5.48 1.93
CA LEU A 243 0.18 6.83 1.50
C LEU A 243 -0.77 7.33 0.40
N MET A 244 -1.00 6.52 -0.66
CA MET A 244 -1.92 6.87 -1.74
C MET A 244 -3.35 7.05 -1.21
N LEU A 245 -3.79 6.18 -0.31
CA LEU A 245 -5.10 6.31 0.34
C LEU A 245 -5.20 7.61 1.17
N SER A 246 -4.17 7.92 1.97
CA SER A 246 -4.15 9.13 2.79
C SER A 246 -4.14 10.39 1.93
N LEU A 247 -3.34 10.42 0.86
CA LEU A 247 -3.34 11.53 -0.10
C LEU A 247 -4.71 11.68 -0.78
N SER A 248 -5.32 10.57 -1.19
CA SER A 248 -6.66 10.54 -1.79
C SER A 248 -7.74 11.12 -0.86
N VAL A 249 -7.68 10.82 0.43
CA VAL A 249 -8.64 11.34 1.43
C VAL A 249 -8.37 12.80 1.72
N CYS A 250 -7.11 13.16 1.99
CA CYS A 250 -6.73 14.53 2.35
C CYS A 250 -6.84 15.51 1.18
N SER A 251 -6.70 15.02 -0.07
CA SER A 251 -6.76 15.87 -1.26
C SER A 251 -8.04 16.69 -1.36
N LYS A 252 -9.16 16.18 -0.87
CA LYS A 252 -10.44 16.91 -0.84
C LYS A 252 -10.36 18.25 -0.10
N TYR A 253 -9.42 18.39 0.85
CA TYR A 253 -9.30 19.56 1.72
C TYR A 253 -8.00 20.34 1.47
N THR A 254 -7.01 19.71 0.82
CA THR A 254 -5.68 20.29 0.62
C THR A 254 -5.35 20.60 -0.83
N PHE A 255 -6.16 20.13 -1.79
CA PHE A 255 -6.00 20.39 -3.22
C PHE A 255 -7.25 21.02 -3.79
N ASP A 256 -7.08 21.84 -4.80
CA ASP A 256 -8.19 22.32 -5.62
C ASP A 256 -8.53 21.32 -6.71
N TYR A 257 -9.80 20.88 -6.73
CA TYR A 257 -10.29 19.90 -7.71
C TYR A 257 -10.38 20.52 -9.11
N ASP A 258 -10.71 21.81 -9.19
CA ASP A 258 -10.89 22.52 -10.47
C ASP A 258 -9.59 22.54 -11.27
N MET A 259 -8.43 22.68 -10.59
CA MET A 259 -7.13 22.55 -11.25
C MET A 259 -6.88 21.18 -11.91
N ALA A 260 -7.60 20.15 -11.49
CA ALA A 260 -7.48 18.80 -12.05
C ALA A 260 -8.44 18.54 -13.20
N VAL A 261 -9.54 19.29 -13.31
CA VAL A 261 -10.64 19.03 -14.26
C VAL A 261 -10.93 20.18 -15.20
N GLU A 262 -10.80 21.44 -14.78
CA GLU A 262 -11.08 22.61 -15.61
C GLU A 262 -9.93 22.86 -16.59
N ASN A 263 -10.28 23.35 -17.77
CA ASN A 263 -9.32 23.66 -18.81
C ASN A 263 -8.74 25.07 -18.60
N ASP A 264 -7.43 25.16 -18.59
CA ASP A 264 -6.68 26.43 -18.58
C ASP A 264 -5.85 26.57 -19.86
N TYR A 265 -6.43 27.17 -20.88
CA TYR A 265 -5.78 27.36 -22.18
C TYR A 265 -4.58 28.33 -22.13
N GLY A 266 -4.35 29.03 -21.01
CA GLY A 266 -3.16 29.85 -20.80
C GLY A 266 -1.93 29.02 -20.38
N SER A 267 -2.14 27.80 -19.90
CA SER A 267 -1.11 26.95 -19.30
C SER A 267 -0.90 25.63 -20.02
N LEU A 268 -1.10 25.58 -21.35
CA LEU A 268 -1.00 24.34 -22.15
C LEU A 268 0.42 23.75 -22.15
N LEU A 269 0.55 22.44 -21.89
CA LEU A 269 1.78 21.66 -22.05
C LEU A 269 3.01 22.28 -21.34
N GLN A 270 2.79 22.95 -20.21
CA GLN A 270 3.89 23.54 -19.45
C GLN A 270 4.77 22.44 -18.85
N LYS A 271 6.09 22.67 -18.88
CA LYS A 271 7.08 21.78 -18.27
C LYS A 271 6.96 21.78 -16.75
N PRO A 272 7.42 20.72 -16.06
CA PRO A 272 7.48 20.69 -14.61
C PRO A 272 8.16 21.92 -14.00
N SER A 273 7.48 22.55 -13.04
CA SER A 273 7.88 23.77 -12.34
C SER A 273 7.52 23.65 -10.84
N LEU A 274 7.77 24.68 -10.03
CA LEU A 274 7.30 24.69 -8.63
C LEU A 274 5.78 24.84 -8.55
N GLU A 275 5.19 25.60 -9.45
CA GLU A 275 3.75 25.80 -9.56
C GLU A 275 3.04 24.53 -10.05
N HIS A 276 3.60 23.90 -11.07
CA HIS A 276 3.14 22.63 -11.64
C HIS A 276 4.23 21.56 -11.50
N PRO A 277 4.33 20.86 -10.36
CA PRO A 277 5.43 19.93 -10.08
C PRO A 277 5.62 18.84 -11.12
N PHE A 278 4.53 18.43 -11.80
CA PHE A 278 4.56 17.46 -12.89
C PHE A 278 4.23 18.06 -14.27
N GLY A 279 4.11 19.40 -14.35
CA GLY A 279 3.69 20.10 -15.57
C GLY A 279 2.17 20.08 -15.76
N THR A 280 1.73 20.56 -16.92
CA THR A 280 0.32 20.60 -17.32
C THR A 280 0.07 19.75 -18.58
N ASP A 281 -1.18 19.33 -18.77
CA ASP A 281 -1.58 18.56 -19.96
C ASP A 281 -1.96 19.46 -21.16
N ASP A 282 -2.51 18.86 -22.21
CA ASP A 282 -2.94 19.52 -23.45
C ASP A 282 -4.20 20.39 -23.29
N PHE A 283 -4.83 20.37 -22.14
CA PHE A 283 -5.92 21.26 -21.74
C PHE A 283 -5.47 22.28 -20.68
N GLY A 284 -4.17 22.29 -20.31
CA GLY A 284 -3.63 23.17 -19.28
C GLY A 284 -3.90 22.70 -17.85
N ARG A 285 -4.47 21.51 -17.64
CA ARG A 285 -4.81 20.98 -16.32
C ARG A 285 -3.56 20.50 -15.60
N ASP A 286 -3.47 20.79 -14.30
CA ASP A 286 -2.31 20.44 -13.48
C ASP A 286 -2.16 18.92 -13.30
N LEU A 287 -1.10 18.35 -13.87
CA LEU A 287 -0.85 16.90 -13.83
C LEU A 287 -0.64 16.38 -12.40
N PHE A 288 -0.04 17.19 -11.51
CA PHE A 288 0.18 16.81 -10.11
C PHE A 288 -1.16 16.60 -9.38
N SER A 289 -2.08 17.55 -9.48
CA SER A 289 -3.43 17.42 -8.94
C SER A 289 -4.18 16.24 -9.55
N ARG A 290 -4.07 16.04 -10.87
CA ARG A 290 -4.69 14.89 -11.57
C ARG A 290 -4.18 13.54 -11.06
N ILE A 291 -2.89 13.41 -10.77
CA ILE A 291 -2.33 12.18 -10.19
C ILE A 291 -2.85 11.92 -8.78
N ILE A 292 -2.95 12.95 -7.95
CA ILE A 292 -3.44 12.82 -6.57
C ILE A 292 -4.95 12.45 -6.56
N PHE A 293 -5.79 13.15 -7.31
CA PHE A 293 -7.21 12.83 -7.41
C PHE A 293 -7.45 11.50 -8.14
N GLY A 294 -6.62 11.17 -9.14
CA GLY A 294 -6.67 9.90 -9.86
C GLY A 294 -6.43 8.70 -8.96
N ALA A 295 -5.60 8.82 -7.92
CA ALA A 295 -5.41 7.79 -6.93
C ALA A 295 -6.73 7.39 -6.26
N ARG A 296 -7.65 8.36 -6.01
CA ARG A 296 -8.96 8.11 -5.41
C ARG A 296 -9.81 7.18 -6.29
N ILE A 297 -9.87 7.45 -7.58
CA ILE A 297 -10.68 6.67 -8.52
C ILE A 297 -10.07 5.28 -8.70
N SER A 298 -8.76 5.20 -8.95
CA SER A 298 -8.06 3.91 -9.13
C SER A 298 -8.17 3.00 -7.90
N LEU A 299 -8.04 3.55 -6.68
CA LEU A 299 -8.24 2.80 -5.44
C LEU A 299 -9.71 2.38 -5.25
N LEU A 300 -10.66 3.30 -5.44
CA LEU A 300 -12.08 3.00 -5.30
C LEU A 300 -12.50 1.86 -6.23
N VAL A 301 -12.16 1.96 -7.52
CA VAL A 301 -12.50 0.92 -8.51
C VAL A 301 -11.78 -0.38 -8.17
N GLY A 302 -10.47 -0.34 -7.86
CA GLY A 302 -9.69 -1.52 -7.50
C GLY A 302 -10.26 -2.27 -6.28
N PHE A 303 -10.60 -1.55 -5.22
CA PHE A 303 -11.20 -2.15 -4.02
C PHE A 303 -12.62 -2.65 -4.28
N ALA A 304 -13.49 -1.84 -4.88
CA ALA A 304 -14.89 -2.21 -5.10
C ALA A 304 -15.02 -3.42 -6.03
N SER A 305 -14.29 -3.43 -7.16
CA SER A 305 -14.29 -4.56 -8.12
C SER A 305 -13.65 -5.83 -7.57
N THR A 306 -12.99 -5.76 -6.41
CA THR A 306 -12.43 -6.91 -5.70
C THR A 306 -13.31 -7.38 -4.55
N ILE A 307 -13.87 -6.45 -3.75
CA ILE A 307 -14.70 -6.77 -2.60
C ILE A 307 -16.05 -7.38 -3.03
N ILE A 308 -16.67 -6.86 -4.09
CA ILE A 308 -17.94 -7.40 -4.60
C ILE A 308 -17.81 -8.89 -4.97
N PRO A 309 -16.87 -9.32 -5.84
CA PRO A 309 -16.70 -10.74 -6.15
C PRO A 309 -16.17 -11.57 -4.97
N LEU A 310 -15.42 -10.99 -4.05
CA LEU A 310 -15.01 -11.65 -2.81
C LEU A 310 -16.24 -12.07 -1.98
N ILE A 311 -17.22 -11.18 -1.84
CA ILE A 311 -18.46 -11.46 -1.07
C ILE A 311 -19.35 -12.40 -1.86
N ILE A 312 -19.71 -12.06 -3.11
CA ILE A 312 -20.66 -12.85 -3.92
C ILE A 312 -20.04 -14.22 -4.28
N GLY A 313 -18.85 -14.23 -4.83
CA GLY A 313 -18.14 -15.45 -5.19
C GLY A 313 -17.80 -16.30 -3.95
N GLY A 314 -17.39 -15.63 -2.86
CA GLY A 314 -17.16 -16.30 -1.57
C GLY A 314 -18.41 -17.00 -1.04
N PHE A 315 -19.56 -16.33 -1.07
CA PHE A 315 -20.84 -16.93 -0.67
C PHE A 315 -21.25 -18.10 -1.57
N LEU A 316 -21.23 -17.91 -2.89
CA LEU A 316 -21.54 -18.98 -3.85
C LEU A 316 -20.60 -20.16 -3.73
N GLY A 317 -19.31 -19.89 -3.57
CA GLY A 317 -18.29 -20.93 -3.37
C GLY A 317 -18.45 -21.69 -2.05
N ALA A 318 -18.85 -21.00 -0.98
CA ALA A 318 -19.11 -21.63 0.31
C ALA A 318 -20.30 -22.60 0.23
N ILE A 319 -21.39 -22.19 -0.42
CA ILE A 319 -22.56 -23.04 -0.65
C ILE A 319 -22.17 -24.24 -1.53
N ALA A 320 -21.51 -24.01 -2.64
CA ALA A 320 -21.09 -25.07 -3.56
C ALA A 320 -20.13 -26.09 -2.91
N GLY A 321 -19.24 -25.62 -2.02
CA GLY A 321 -18.29 -26.49 -1.34
C GLY A 321 -18.86 -27.30 -0.16
N TYR A 322 -19.93 -26.81 0.48
CA TYR A 322 -20.50 -27.47 1.67
C TYR A 322 -21.70 -28.36 1.38
N TYR A 323 -22.62 -27.90 0.52
CA TYR A 323 -23.84 -28.61 0.23
C TYR A 323 -23.66 -29.78 -0.79
N THR A 324 -24.76 -30.35 -1.20
CA THR A 324 -24.79 -31.57 -2.06
C THR A 324 -24.16 -31.36 -3.43
N LYS A 325 -23.75 -32.46 -4.09
CA LYS A 325 -23.25 -32.48 -5.48
C LYS A 325 -24.20 -31.76 -6.48
N ARG A 326 -25.50 -31.70 -6.21
CA ARG A 326 -26.46 -30.97 -7.08
C ARG A 326 -26.29 -29.46 -6.99
N ALA A 327 -26.22 -28.93 -5.78
CA ALA A 327 -25.99 -27.47 -5.56
C ALA A 327 -24.63 -27.04 -6.16
N ASP A 328 -23.59 -27.82 -5.89
CA ASP A 328 -22.26 -27.64 -6.48
C ASP A 328 -22.32 -27.61 -8.01
N ASN A 329 -22.92 -28.65 -8.64
CA ASN A 329 -23.00 -28.70 -10.09
C ASN A 329 -23.78 -27.54 -10.72
N ILE A 330 -24.88 -27.11 -10.14
CA ILE A 330 -25.68 -26.00 -10.68
C ILE A 330 -24.89 -24.69 -10.58
N ILE A 331 -24.39 -24.36 -9.38
CA ILE A 331 -23.66 -23.11 -9.15
C ILE A 331 -22.41 -23.05 -10.03
N MET A 332 -21.61 -24.12 -10.02
CA MET A 332 -20.35 -24.11 -10.75
C MET A 332 -20.54 -24.10 -12.27
N ARG A 333 -21.56 -24.78 -12.82
CA ARG A 333 -21.85 -24.72 -14.26
C ARG A 333 -22.29 -23.33 -14.72
N LEU A 334 -23.14 -22.63 -13.94
CA LEU A 334 -23.50 -21.24 -14.23
C LEU A 334 -22.26 -20.32 -14.22
N LEU A 335 -21.39 -20.51 -13.23
CA LEU A 335 -20.14 -19.74 -13.16
C LEU A 335 -19.13 -20.13 -14.24
N ASP A 336 -19.16 -21.38 -14.72
CA ASP A 336 -18.30 -21.84 -15.82
C ASP A 336 -18.70 -21.20 -17.16
N ILE A 337 -20.00 -20.99 -17.41
CA ILE A 337 -20.48 -20.24 -18.58
C ILE A 337 -19.91 -18.81 -18.55
N LEU A 338 -19.98 -18.18 -17.39
CA LEU A 338 -19.47 -16.81 -17.22
C LEU A 338 -17.94 -16.76 -17.37
N TYR A 339 -17.23 -17.75 -16.86
CA TYR A 339 -15.77 -17.85 -16.92
C TYR A 339 -15.23 -18.23 -18.32
N ALA A 340 -16.06 -18.79 -19.18
CA ALA A 340 -15.68 -19.10 -20.56
C ALA A 340 -15.47 -17.83 -21.42
N ILE A 341 -16.06 -16.69 -20.98
CA ILE A 341 -15.86 -15.42 -21.66
C ILE A 341 -14.59 -14.76 -21.10
N PRO A 342 -13.61 -14.38 -21.92
CA PRO A 342 -12.45 -13.63 -21.46
C PRO A 342 -12.87 -12.36 -20.70
N GLY A 343 -12.37 -12.19 -19.46
CA GLY A 343 -12.87 -11.15 -18.55
C GLY A 343 -12.84 -9.72 -19.11
N ILE A 344 -11.82 -9.38 -19.90
CA ILE A 344 -11.73 -8.05 -20.52
C ILE A 344 -12.79 -7.88 -21.63
N LEU A 345 -13.09 -8.92 -22.40
CA LEU A 345 -14.14 -8.87 -23.43
C LEU A 345 -15.52 -8.76 -22.79
N LEU A 346 -15.75 -9.48 -21.68
CA LEU A 346 -16.98 -9.36 -20.90
C LEU A 346 -17.15 -7.94 -20.36
N ALA A 347 -16.08 -7.34 -19.84
CA ALA A 347 -16.11 -5.96 -19.33
C ALA A 347 -16.44 -4.97 -20.47
N ILE A 348 -15.81 -5.12 -21.64
CA ILE A 348 -16.11 -4.28 -22.81
C ILE A 348 -17.56 -4.43 -23.24
N ALA A 349 -18.10 -5.66 -23.28
CA ALA A 349 -19.48 -5.90 -23.65
C ALA A 349 -20.49 -5.25 -22.68
N ILE A 350 -20.22 -5.34 -21.36
CA ILE A 350 -21.05 -4.71 -20.34
C ILE A 350 -21.02 -3.17 -20.50
N ILE A 351 -19.83 -2.60 -20.64
CA ILE A 351 -19.66 -1.14 -20.76
C ILE A 351 -20.28 -0.64 -22.07
N ALA A 352 -20.15 -1.38 -23.18
CA ALA A 352 -20.78 -1.03 -24.44
C ALA A 352 -22.31 -1.05 -24.37
N ALA A 353 -22.88 -1.93 -23.56
CA ALA A 353 -24.33 -2.04 -23.37
C ALA A 353 -24.90 -0.97 -22.42
N PHE A 354 -24.18 -0.62 -21.36
CA PHE A 354 -24.69 0.25 -20.27
C PHE A 354 -24.04 1.64 -20.24
N GLY A 355 -23.04 1.89 -21.08
CA GLY A 355 -22.29 3.15 -21.13
C GLY A 355 -21.06 3.17 -20.24
N ALA A 356 -20.09 4.03 -20.60
CA ALA A 356 -18.82 4.21 -19.89
C ALA A 356 -19.01 5.15 -18.69
N ASN A 357 -18.96 4.61 -17.48
CA ASN A 357 -18.91 5.36 -16.22
C ASN A 357 -18.28 4.49 -15.13
N THR A 358 -17.90 5.12 -14.01
CA THR A 358 -17.21 4.45 -12.89
C THR A 358 -18.02 3.27 -12.31
N MET A 359 -19.34 3.37 -12.20
CA MET A 359 -20.19 2.32 -11.63
C MET A 359 -20.26 1.10 -12.56
N ASN A 360 -20.50 1.32 -13.85
CA ASN A 360 -20.55 0.24 -14.84
C ASN A 360 -19.20 -0.45 -14.99
N LEU A 361 -18.09 0.29 -14.87
CA LEU A 361 -16.75 -0.27 -14.83
C LEU A 361 -16.54 -1.19 -13.63
N ILE A 362 -16.94 -0.77 -12.42
CA ILE A 362 -16.87 -1.59 -11.21
C ILE A 362 -17.70 -2.86 -11.38
N LEU A 363 -18.93 -2.76 -11.88
CA LEU A 363 -19.82 -3.91 -12.11
C LEU A 363 -19.22 -4.87 -13.14
N ALA A 364 -18.72 -4.35 -14.26
CA ALA A 364 -18.14 -5.14 -15.33
C ALA A 364 -16.94 -5.97 -14.87
N LEU A 365 -16.00 -5.34 -14.15
CA LEU A 365 -14.84 -6.01 -13.57
C LEU A 365 -15.23 -7.00 -12.47
N SER A 366 -16.23 -6.65 -11.65
CA SER A 366 -16.70 -7.52 -10.57
C SER A 366 -17.33 -8.79 -11.10
N VAL A 367 -18.22 -8.69 -12.08
CA VAL A 367 -18.93 -9.84 -12.67
C VAL A 367 -17.93 -10.85 -13.24
N GLY A 368 -16.92 -10.38 -13.99
CA GLY A 368 -15.87 -11.23 -14.54
C GLY A 368 -15.01 -11.96 -13.51
N ALA A 369 -14.89 -11.40 -12.30
CA ALA A 369 -14.06 -11.97 -11.23
C ALA A 369 -14.81 -12.99 -10.34
N ILE A 370 -16.16 -12.95 -10.24
CA ILE A 370 -16.98 -13.81 -9.37
C ILE A 370 -16.61 -15.30 -9.50
N PRO A 371 -16.50 -15.91 -10.71
CA PRO A 371 -16.23 -17.34 -10.85
C PRO A 371 -14.90 -17.75 -10.22
N SER A 372 -13.87 -16.92 -10.37
CA SER A 372 -12.55 -17.18 -9.83
C SER A 372 -12.54 -17.19 -8.28
N TYR A 373 -13.29 -16.28 -7.64
CA TYR A 373 -13.45 -16.25 -6.19
C TYR A 373 -14.25 -17.43 -5.67
N ALA A 374 -15.35 -17.77 -6.36
CA ALA A 374 -16.19 -18.91 -6.00
C ALA A 374 -15.41 -20.24 -6.03
N ARG A 375 -14.60 -20.47 -7.07
CA ARG A 375 -13.75 -21.66 -7.15
C ARG A 375 -12.72 -21.73 -6.01
N THR A 376 -12.11 -20.62 -5.67
CA THR A 376 -11.13 -20.57 -4.57
C THR A 376 -11.82 -20.86 -3.24
N MET A 377 -12.96 -20.23 -2.97
CA MET A 377 -13.69 -20.47 -1.72
C MET A 377 -14.20 -21.90 -1.64
N ARG A 378 -14.77 -22.44 -2.73
CA ARG A 378 -15.22 -23.83 -2.82
C ARG A 378 -14.11 -24.82 -2.47
N ALA A 379 -12.90 -24.64 -3.04
CA ALA A 379 -11.76 -25.52 -2.75
C ALA A 379 -11.36 -25.47 -1.26
N ASN A 380 -11.33 -24.27 -0.66
CA ASN A 380 -11.01 -24.12 0.77
C ASN A 380 -12.10 -24.73 1.66
N VAL A 381 -13.37 -24.53 1.32
CA VAL A 381 -14.50 -25.07 2.08
C VAL A 381 -14.49 -26.61 2.03
N LEU A 382 -14.24 -27.22 0.87
CA LEU A 382 -14.10 -28.68 0.73
C LEU A 382 -12.97 -29.22 1.63
N MET A 383 -11.86 -28.50 1.74
CA MET A 383 -10.75 -28.90 2.62
C MET A 383 -11.14 -28.77 4.09
N VAL A 384 -11.69 -27.63 4.49
CA VAL A 384 -12.00 -27.30 5.89
C VAL A 384 -13.17 -28.14 6.41
N SER A 385 -14.16 -28.48 5.57
CA SER A 385 -15.32 -29.28 5.96
C SER A 385 -14.98 -30.73 6.36
N ASN A 386 -13.78 -31.20 6.05
CA ASN A 386 -13.28 -32.52 6.45
C ASN A 386 -12.51 -32.52 7.79
N TYR A 387 -12.45 -31.39 8.50
CA TYR A 387 -11.78 -31.35 9.80
C TYR A 387 -12.69 -31.84 10.93
N GLU A 388 -12.14 -32.56 11.90
CA GLU A 388 -12.84 -33.19 13.03
C GLU A 388 -13.72 -32.22 13.84
N TYR A 389 -13.33 -30.95 13.96
CA TYR A 389 -14.14 -29.96 14.71
C TYR A 389 -15.46 -29.62 13.98
N VAL A 390 -15.52 -29.77 12.65
CA VAL A 390 -16.74 -29.59 11.87
C VAL A 390 -17.70 -30.76 12.14
N ASP A 391 -17.18 -32.00 12.17
CA ASP A 391 -17.98 -33.17 12.49
C ASP A 391 -18.46 -33.12 13.95
N SER A 392 -17.62 -32.65 14.88
CA SER A 392 -17.99 -32.44 16.27
C SER A 392 -19.14 -31.42 16.41
N ALA A 393 -19.07 -30.30 15.68
CA ALA A 393 -20.13 -29.28 15.67
C ALA A 393 -21.46 -29.85 15.11
N ARG A 394 -21.38 -30.74 14.08
CA ARG A 394 -22.55 -31.41 13.52
C ARG A 394 -23.14 -32.41 14.51
N ALA A 395 -22.32 -33.20 15.20
CA ALA A 395 -22.74 -34.16 16.23
C ALA A 395 -23.42 -33.46 17.43
N LEU A 396 -23.00 -32.22 17.76
CA LEU A 396 -23.61 -31.37 18.78
C LEU A 396 -24.92 -30.69 18.33
N GLY A 397 -25.44 -31.00 17.13
CA GLY A 397 -26.71 -30.48 16.63
C GLY A 397 -26.66 -29.04 16.07
N SER A 398 -25.48 -28.53 15.74
CA SER A 398 -25.36 -27.22 15.08
C SER A 398 -26.02 -27.24 13.69
N SER A 399 -26.79 -26.20 13.35
CA SER A 399 -27.36 -26.08 12.01
C SER A 399 -26.29 -25.85 10.94
N ASP A 400 -26.54 -26.26 9.69
CA ASP A 400 -25.62 -26.11 8.57
C ASP A 400 -25.16 -24.67 8.36
N LEU A 401 -26.06 -23.68 8.42
CA LEU A 401 -25.72 -22.27 8.33
C LEU A 401 -24.76 -21.84 9.46
N SER A 402 -25.00 -22.33 10.70
CA SER A 402 -24.10 -22.04 11.82
C SER A 402 -22.70 -22.67 11.59
N ILE A 403 -22.65 -23.87 11.06
CA ILE A 403 -21.38 -24.56 10.73
C ILE A 403 -20.64 -23.78 9.63
N ILE A 404 -21.32 -23.43 8.54
CA ILE A 404 -20.74 -22.67 7.43
C ILE A 404 -20.15 -21.33 7.95
N PHE A 405 -20.97 -20.49 8.58
CA PHE A 405 -20.55 -19.12 8.91
C PHE A 405 -19.68 -18.99 10.16
N LYS A 406 -19.79 -19.92 11.13
CA LYS A 406 -19.01 -19.84 12.39
C LYS A 406 -17.78 -20.73 12.40
N GLN A 407 -17.76 -21.82 11.62
CA GLN A 407 -16.69 -22.79 11.65
C GLN A 407 -15.88 -22.82 10.32
N ILE A 408 -16.55 -22.90 9.16
CA ILE A 408 -15.89 -23.14 7.88
C ILE A 408 -15.40 -21.83 7.26
N VAL A 409 -16.29 -20.85 7.05
CA VAL A 409 -15.95 -19.59 6.36
C VAL A 409 -14.81 -18.86 7.06
N PRO A 410 -14.80 -18.65 8.38
CA PRO A 410 -13.69 -17.96 9.04
C PRO A 410 -12.33 -18.65 8.85
N ASN A 411 -12.31 -19.98 8.83
CA ASN A 411 -11.10 -20.77 8.61
C ASN A 411 -10.68 -20.85 7.13
N SER A 412 -11.57 -20.48 6.20
CA SER A 412 -11.34 -20.41 4.76
C SER A 412 -10.96 -19.01 4.27
N LEU A 413 -10.97 -17.97 5.14
CA LEU A 413 -10.77 -16.58 4.74
C LEU A 413 -9.32 -16.24 4.40
N ALA A 414 -8.33 -16.87 5.03
CA ALA A 414 -6.92 -16.49 4.85
C ALA A 414 -6.48 -16.57 3.37
N PRO A 415 -6.70 -17.66 2.61
CA PRO A 415 -6.40 -17.69 1.19
C PRO A 415 -7.22 -16.71 0.35
N MET A 416 -8.45 -16.40 0.78
CA MET A 416 -9.31 -15.43 0.10
C MET A 416 -8.79 -13.99 0.26
N ILE A 417 -8.29 -13.63 1.44
CA ILE A 417 -7.69 -12.32 1.71
C ILE A 417 -6.43 -12.12 0.87
N VAL A 418 -5.55 -13.14 0.82
CA VAL A 418 -4.35 -13.11 -0.02
C VAL A 418 -4.73 -12.93 -1.49
N LYS A 419 -5.70 -13.72 -1.97
CA LYS A 419 -6.19 -13.60 -3.35
C LYS A 419 -6.76 -12.20 -3.62
N ALA A 420 -7.58 -11.67 -2.72
CA ALA A 420 -8.16 -10.34 -2.87
C ALA A 420 -7.09 -9.28 -3.01
N THR A 421 -6.06 -9.31 -2.14
CA THR A 421 -4.96 -8.33 -2.19
C THR A 421 -4.23 -8.35 -3.53
N LEU A 422 -3.91 -9.53 -4.06
CA LEU A 422 -3.27 -9.68 -5.38
C LEU A 422 -4.20 -9.24 -6.53
N THR A 423 -5.50 -9.52 -6.42
CA THR A 423 -6.49 -9.17 -7.44
C THR A 423 -6.72 -7.66 -7.55
N ILE A 424 -6.58 -6.89 -6.45
CA ILE A 424 -6.70 -5.41 -6.49
C ILE A 424 -5.68 -4.83 -7.48
N GLY A 425 -4.42 -5.29 -7.45
CA GLY A 425 -3.40 -4.86 -8.43
C GLY A 425 -3.82 -5.13 -9.88
N GLY A 426 -4.36 -6.33 -10.15
CA GLY A 426 -4.91 -6.69 -11.46
C GLY A 426 -6.11 -5.82 -11.87
N ALA A 427 -7.00 -5.49 -10.93
CA ALA A 427 -8.14 -4.61 -11.16
C ALA A 427 -7.72 -3.17 -11.51
N VAL A 428 -6.66 -2.65 -10.87
CA VAL A 428 -6.08 -1.33 -11.22
C VAL A 428 -5.55 -1.34 -12.66
N ILE A 429 -4.85 -2.40 -13.09
CA ILE A 429 -4.38 -2.52 -14.49
C ILE A 429 -5.59 -2.57 -15.44
N ALA A 430 -6.60 -3.39 -15.15
CA ALA A 430 -7.78 -3.53 -16.00
C ALA A 430 -8.55 -2.21 -16.11
N THR A 431 -8.73 -1.50 -15.00
CA THR A 431 -9.33 -0.15 -14.96
C THR A 431 -8.58 0.82 -15.86
N SER A 432 -7.27 0.92 -15.67
CA SER A 432 -6.43 1.85 -16.46
C SER A 432 -6.38 1.46 -17.94
N SER A 433 -6.41 0.16 -18.26
CA SER A 433 -6.46 -0.31 -19.66
C SER A 433 -7.79 0.05 -20.33
N LEU A 434 -8.93 -0.17 -19.66
CA LEU A 434 -10.24 0.20 -20.19
C LEU A 434 -10.41 1.70 -20.32
N SER A 435 -9.93 2.49 -19.36
CA SER A 435 -9.92 3.96 -19.42
C SER A 435 -9.02 4.47 -20.53
N PHE A 436 -7.84 3.86 -20.73
CA PHE A 436 -6.96 4.18 -21.85
C PHE A 436 -7.66 3.97 -23.22
N LEU A 437 -8.47 2.93 -23.36
CA LEU A 437 -9.28 2.66 -24.55
C LEU A 437 -10.50 3.61 -24.66
N GLY A 438 -10.82 4.39 -23.62
CA GLY A 438 -11.99 5.26 -23.56
C GLY A 438 -13.27 4.55 -23.15
N LEU A 439 -13.15 3.34 -22.61
CA LEU A 439 -14.25 2.49 -22.12
C LEU A 439 -14.33 2.43 -20.58
N GLY A 440 -13.52 3.22 -19.89
CA GLY A 440 -13.46 3.21 -18.42
C GLY A 440 -14.28 4.34 -17.81
N VAL A 441 -13.58 5.19 -17.08
CA VAL A 441 -14.13 6.37 -16.44
C VAL A 441 -14.30 7.51 -17.46
N GLU A 442 -15.22 8.42 -17.22
CA GLU A 442 -15.46 9.58 -18.07
C GLU A 442 -14.16 10.39 -18.30
N PRO A 443 -13.92 10.91 -19.54
CA PRO A 443 -12.60 11.49 -19.91
C PRO A 443 -12.17 12.71 -19.10
N HIS A 444 -13.11 13.50 -18.55
CA HIS A 444 -12.80 14.68 -17.75
C HIS A 444 -12.38 14.31 -16.31
N ILE A 445 -12.81 13.15 -15.81
CA ILE A 445 -12.48 12.68 -14.48
C ILE A 445 -10.99 12.25 -14.44
N PRO A 446 -10.19 12.76 -13.50
CA PRO A 446 -8.82 12.33 -13.35
C PRO A 446 -8.75 10.87 -12.91
N GLU A 447 -8.40 9.98 -13.83
CA GLU A 447 -8.08 8.57 -13.61
C GLU A 447 -6.77 8.27 -14.36
N TRP A 448 -5.91 7.45 -13.77
CA TRP A 448 -4.54 7.28 -14.29
C TRP A 448 -4.48 6.72 -15.71
N GLY A 449 -5.41 5.87 -16.13
CA GLY A 449 -5.51 5.37 -17.51
C GLY A 449 -5.94 6.46 -18.49
N ASN A 450 -6.88 7.33 -18.12
CA ASN A 450 -7.27 8.50 -18.91
C ASN A 450 -6.11 9.48 -19.06
N ILE A 451 -5.36 9.73 -17.99
CA ILE A 451 -4.19 10.61 -18.01
C ILE A 451 -3.10 10.00 -18.91
N LEU A 452 -2.86 8.70 -18.78
CA LEU A 452 -1.88 7.99 -19.61
C LEU A 452 -2.25 8.01 -21.09
N LYS A 453 -3.54 7.92 -21.44
CA LYS A 453 -4.04 8.03 -22.82
C LYS A 453 -3.64 9.38 -23.43
N ILE A 454 -3.93 10.47 -22.74
CA ILE A 454 -3.55 11.83 -23.18
C ILE A 454 -2.02 11.91 -23.28
N GLY A 455 -1.29 11.49 -22.25
CA GLY A 455 0.17 11.53 -22.22
C GLY A 455 0.83 10.72 -23.33
N SER A 456 0.22 9.62 -23.78
CA SER A 456 0.75 8.78 -24.85
C SER A 456 0.83 9.51 -26.22
N THR A 457 -0.05 10.47 -26.45
CA THR A 457 -0.06 11.29 -27.67
C THR A 457 1.15 12.23 -27.72
N TYR A 458 1.66 12.63 -26.55
CA TYR A 458 2.78 13.59 -26.42
C TYR A 458 4.08 12.91 -25.95
N LEU A 459 4.23 11.60 -26.14
CA LEU A 459 5.36 10.83 -25.59
C LEU A 459 6.72 11.35 -26.06
N GLU A 460 6.83 11.79 -27.32
CA GLU A 460 8.08 12.30 -27.90
C GLU A 460 8.42 13.73 -27.45
N SER A 461 7.40 14.58 -27.26
CA SER A 461 7.59 15.99 -26.93
C SER A 461 7.55 16.28 -25.43
N HIS A 462 6.63 15.62 -24.69
CA HIS A 462 6.35 15.85 -23.26
C HIS A 462 6.19 14.50 -22.53
N SER A 463 7.24 13.68 -22.57
CA SER A 463 7.25 12.30 -22.03
C SER A 463 6.77 12.17 -20.58
N TYR A 464 6.91 13.22 -19.75
CA TYR A 464 6.45 13.22 -18.37
C TYR A 464 4.94 12.98 -18.23
N LEU A 465 4.14 13.42 -19.23
CA LEU A 465 2.68 13.21 -19.25
C LEU A 465 2.28 11.73 -19.27
N ALA A 466 3.11 10.87 -19.86
CA ALA A 466 2.88 9.42 -19.89
C ALA A 466 3.65 8.68 -18.79
N ILE A 467 4.89 9.09 -18.51
CA ILE A 467 5.76 8.39 -17.55
C ILE A 467 5.20 8.47 -16.13
N ILE A 468 4.71 9.65 -15.70
CA ILE A 468 4.25 9.87 -14.33
C ILE A 468 3.01 9.01 -14.00
N PRO A 469 1.91 9.04 -14.77
CA PRO A 469 0.77 8.14 -14.50
C PRO A 469 1.15 6.67 -14.65
N GLY A 470 2.02 6.32 -15.59
CA GLY A 470 2.54 4.96 -15.74
C GLY A 470 3.28 4.48 -14.47
N LEU A 471 4.14 5.32 -13.90
CA LEU A 471 4.83 5.01 -12.63
C LEU A 471 3.86 4.91 -11.44
N ALA A 472 2.80 5.72 -11.41
CA ALA A 472 1.78 5.64 -10.36
C ALA A 472 1.03 4.30 -10.42
N ILE A 473 0.62 3.85 -11.62
CA ILE A 473 -0.03 2.55 -11.84
C ILE A 473 0.92 1.41 -11.42
N ILE A 474 2.15 1.39 -11.94
CA ILE A 474 3.15 0.36 -11.63
C ILE A 474 3.43 0.34 -10.12
N GLY A 475 3.63 1.50 -9.50
CA GLY A 475 3.90 1.61 -8.05
C GLY A 475 2.78 1.01 -7.21
N LEU A 476 1.52 1.30 -7.55
CA LEU A 476 0.37 0.77 -6.82
C LEU A 476 0.21 -0.75 -7.02
N VAL A 477 0.35 -1.23 -8.25
CA VAL A 477 0.26 -2.67 -8.58
C VAL A 477 1.35 -3.47 -7.87
N LEU A 478 2.61 -3.03 -7.94
CA LEU A 478 3.72 -3.67 -7.22
C LEU A 478 3.48 -3.68 -5.71
N SER A 479 2.91 -2.60 -5.18
CA SER A 479 2.62 -2.48 -3.76
C SER A 479 1.58 -3.49 -3.28
N PHE A 480 0.51 -3.72 -4.06
CA PHE A 480 -0.47 -4.76 -3.76
C PHE A 480 0.13 -6.17 -3.89
N ASN A 481 0.99 -6.41 -4.88
CA ASN A 481 1.67 -7.69 -5.03
C ASN A 481 2.60 -7.95 -3.84
N PHE A 482 3.43 -6.99 -3.44
CA PHE A 482 4.31 -7.12 -2.28
C PHE A 482 3.56 -7.35 -0.97
N LEU A 483 2.43 -6.65 -0.78
CA LEU A 483 1.57 -6.87 0.38
C LEU A 483 0.91 -8.24 0.34
N GLY A 484 0.41 -8.66 -0.83
CA GLY A 484 -0.21 -9.97 -1.03
C GLY A 484 0.75 -11.13 -0.75
N ASP A 485 1.99 -11.03 -1.23
CA ASP A 485 3.03 -12.02 -0.93
C ASP A 485 3.37 -12.05 0.57
N GLY A 486 3.48 -10.89 1.20
CA GLY A 486 3.71 -10.80 2.65
C GLY A 486 2.56 -11.37 3.49
N LEU A 487 1.32 -11.19 3.06
CA LEU A 487 0.15 -11.81 3.69
C LEU A 487 0.15 -13.33 3.49
N ARG A 488 0.50 -13.80 2.30
CA ARG A 488 0.64 -15.23 2.01
C ARG A 488 1.64 -15.89 2.94
N ASP A 489 2.84 -15.29 3.08
CA ASP A 489 3.88 -15.80 3.99
C ASP A 489 3.43 -15.76 5.45
N ALA A 490 2.66 -14.73 5.85
CA ALA A 490 2.15 -14.60 7.21
C ALA A 490 1.09 -15.64 7.57
N PHE A 491 0.26 -16.03 6.61
CA PHE A 491 -0.80 -17.02 6.80
C PHE A 491 -0.36 -18.47 6.51
N ASP A 492 0.85 -18.70 5.97
CA ASP A 492 1.35 -20.07 5.74
C ASP A 492 1.77 -20.71 7.07
N PRO A 493 1.08 -21.79 7.50
CA PRO A 493 1.40 -22.49 8.73
C PRO A 493 2.71 -23.30 8.66
N ARG A 494 3.30 -23.48 7.48
CA ARG A 494 4.56 -24.22 7.28
C ARG A 494 5.81 -23.38 7.56
N MET A 495 5.63 -22.09 7.79
CA MET A 495 6.71 -21.13 8.02
C MET A 495 6.95 -20.85 9.52
N ASP A 496 6.40 -21.65 10.42
CA ASP A 496 6.59 -21.59 11.87
C ASP A 496 7.78 -22.40 12.33
#